data_0a25c87da343a7eafe842655420e1097
#
_entry.id   0a25c87da343a7eafe842655420e1097
#
_cell.length_a   1.000
_cell.length_b   1.000
_cell.length_c   1.000
_cell.angle_alpha   90.00
_cell.angle_beta   90.00
_cell.angle_gamma   90.00
#
_symmetry.space_group_name_H-M   'P 1'
#
loop_
_entity.id
_entity.type
_entity.pdbx_description
1 polymer ?
#
loop_
_entity_poly.entity_id
_entity_poly.type
_entity_poly.pdbx_seq_one_letter_code
_entity_poly.pdbx_strand_id
1 'polypeptide(L)'
;RGEAPALNDLLGGQIPFMFSNLSVVKGNIEGGKLRALAVTSTKRVPSLPNVPTLAETFPGFDAATWFVLVAPTGTPPEAIMRVNAEVKKIVATQDYLQRFEQLGMIPDQDRTPDEINAYIKAEIAKWAKVIKDADVKPAD
;
A
#
# COMPACT_ATOMS: atom_id res chain seq x y z
N ARG A 1 -7.69 -7.08 -15.44
CA ARG A 1 -6.65 -7.99 -15.98
C ARG A 1 -5.25 -7.69 -15.43
N GLY A 2 -5.15 -6.94 -14.35
CA GLY A 2 -3.92 -6.66 -13.64
C GLY A 2 -3.31 -5.27 -13.94
N GLU A 3 -2.33 -4.89 -13.12
CA GLU A 3 -1.76 -3.54 -13.10
C GLU A 3 -0.85 -3.28 -14.31
N ALA A 4 -0.08 -4.30 -14.76
CA ALA A 4 0.85 -4.14 -15.88
C ALA A 4 0.17 -3.85 -17.24
N PRO A 5 -0.91 -4.52 -17.64
CA PRO A 5 -1.68 -4.12 -18.83
C PRO A 5 -2.25 -2.71 -18.73
N ALA A 6 -2.80 -2.32 -17.57
CA ALA A 6 -3.32 -0.97 -17.38
C ALA A 6 -2.24 0.11 -17.48
N LEU A 7 -1.02 -0.17 -17.01
CA LEU A 7 0.13 0.71 -17.19
C LEU A 7 0.49 0.88 -18.68
N ASN A 8 0.46 -0.19 -19.45
CA ASN A 8 0.70 -0.10 -20.90
C ASN A 8 -0.37 0.76 -21.60
N ASP A 9 -1.64 0.59 -21.22
CA ASP A 9 -2.75 1.40 -21.74
C ASP A 9 -2.59 2.89 -21.39
N LEU A 10 -2.12 3.19 -20.17
CA LEU A 10 -1.82 4.56 -19.75
C LEU A 10 -0.66 5.15 -20.56
N LEU A 11 0.44 4.42 -20.69
CA LEU A 11 1.61 4.85 -21.46
C LEU A 11 1.30 5.00 -22.95
N GLY A 12 0.38 4.19 -23.48
CA GLY A 12 -0.12 4.27 -24.83
C GLY A 12 -1.23 5.31 -25.05
N GLY A 13 -1.64 6.04 -24.01
CA GLY A 13 -2.71 7.06 -24.08
C GLY A 13 -4.12 6.49 -24.26
N GLN A 14 -4.32 5.17 -24.04
CA GLN A 14 -5.64 4.54 -24.14
C GLN A 14 -6.54 4.86 -22.94
N ILE A 15 -5.94 5.15 -21.78
CA ILE A 15 -6.64 5.62 -20.58
C ILE A 15 -5.97 6.90 -20.07
N PRO A 16 -6.75 7.86 -19.51
CA PRO A 16 -6.22 9.16 -19.10
C PRO A 16 -5.51 9.14 -17.74
N PHE A 17 -5.84 8.21 -16.82
CA PHE A 17 -5.22 8.05 -15.51
C PHE A 17 -5.48 6.65 -14.95
N MET A 18 -4.70 6.27 -13.92
CA MET A 18 -4.91 5.04 -13.16
C MET A 18 -4.46 5.21 -11.71
N PHE A 19 -4.95 4.36 -10.82
CA PHE A 19 -4.34 4.10 -9.52
C PHE A 19 -3.34 2.96 -9.67
N SER A 20 -2.15 3.13 -9.11
CA SER A 20 -1.06 2.15 -9.24
C SER A 20 -0.21 2.11 -7.97
N ASN A 21 0.44 0.96 -7.72
CA ASN A 21 1.47 0.89 -6.72
C ASN A 21 2.69 1.70 -7.18
N LEU A 22 3.23 2.54 -6.29
CA LEU A 22 4.34 3.41 -6.62
C LEU A 22 5.56 2.63 -7.15
N SER A 23 5.84 1.46 -6.59
CA SER A 23 6.92 0.57 -7.05
C SER A 23 6.83 0.18 -8.53
N VAL A 24 5.63 0.15 -9.11
CA VAL A 24 5.40 -0.21 -10.51
C VAL A 24 5.62 0.98 -11.45
N VAL A 25 5.21 2.18 -11.03
CA VAL A 25 5.21 3.37 -11.89
C VAL A 25 6.36 4.34 -11.63
N LYS A 26 7.12 4.18 -10.54
CA LYS A 26 8.18 5.10 -10.10
C LYS A 26 9.18 5.41 -11.19
N GLY A 27 9.72 4.40 -11.89
CA GLY A 27 10.67 4.61 -12.97
C GLY A 27 10.09 5.40 -14.15
N ASN A 28 8.79 5.26 -14.43
CA ASN A 28 8.14 6.05 -15.48
C ASN A 28 7.89 7.51 -15.04
N ILE A 29 7.67 7.74 -13.75
CA ILE A 29 7.54 9.09 -13.17
C ILE A 29 8.90 9.79 -13.20
N GLU A 30 9.96 9.13 -12.73
CA GLU A 30 11.34 9.65 -12.72
C GLU A 30 11.83 9.92 -14.16
N GLY A 31 11.46 9.06 -15.11
CA GLY A 31 11.75 9.23 -16.54
C GLY A 31 10.86 10.23 -17.27
N GLY A 32 9.95 10.94 -16.57
CA GLY A 32 9.07 11.96 -17.15
C GLY A 32 7.98 11.43 -18.10
N LYS A 33 7.78 10.11 -18.16
CA LYS A 33 6.73 9.49 -19.00
C LYS A 33 5.35 9.55 -18.33
N LEU A 34 5.32 9.62 -17.01
CA LEU A 34 4.10 9.74 -16.20
C LEU A 34 4.24 10.91 -15.22
N ARG A 35 3.10 11.50 -14.89
CA ARG A 35 2.99 12.51 -13.83
C ARG A 35 2.20 11.95 -12.66
N ALA A 36 2.82 11.92 -11.47
CA ALA A 36 2.10 11.64 -10.24
C ALA A 36 1.19 12.84 -9.90
N LEU A 37 -0.09 12.58 -9.69
CA LEU A 37 -1.10 13.61 -9.39
C LEU A 37 -1.32 13.71 -7.87
N ALA A 38 -1.43 12.58 -7.18
CA ALA A 38 -1.59 12.48 -5.75
C ALA A 38 -1.17 11.09 -5.26
N VAL A 39 -0.92 10.94 -3.96
CA VAL A 39 -0.77 9.66 -3.29
C VAL A 39 -2.00 9.36 -2.44
N THR A 40 -2.32 8.07 -2.25
CA THR A 40 -3.52 7.61 -1.53
C THR A 40 -3.28 7.35 -0.05
N SER A 41 -2.04 7.46 0.41
CA SER A 41 -1.64 7.38 1.82
C SER A 41 -2.05 8.65 2.58
N THR A 42 -2.17 8.54 3.90
CA THR A 42 -2.52 9.68 4.78
C THR A 42 -1.40 10.73 4.88
N LYS A 43 -0.16 10.36 4.53
CA LYS A 43 1.01 11.25 4.51
C LYS A 43 1.68 11.17 3.15
N ARG A 44 2.35 12.27 2.76
CA ARG A 44 3.19 12.30 1.56
C ARG A 44 4.31 11.26 1.67
N VAL A 45 4.67 10.64 0.56
CA VAL A 45 5.76 9.66 0.54
C VAL A 45 7.11 10.38 0.36
N PRO A 46 8.16 9.97 1.10
CA PRO A 46 9.48 10.63 1.04
C PRO A 46 10.07 10.71 -0.37
N SER A 47 9.87 9.68 -1.19
CA SER A 47 10.36 9.63 -2.56
C SER A 47 9.63 10.57 -3.54
N LEU A 48 8.47 11.12 -3.16
CA LEU A 48 7.68 12.08 -3.93
C LEU A 48 7.19 13.24 -3.05
N PRO A 49 8.07 14.04 -2.45
CA PRO A 49 7.72 15.02 -1.42
C PRO A 49 6.81 16.16 -1.93
N ASN A 50 6.85 16.42 -3.23
CA ASN A 50 6.07 17.48 -3.88
C ASN A 50 4.69 16.98 -4.36
N VAL A 51 4.40 15.68 -4.27
CA VAL A 51 3.11 15.10 -4.66
C VAL A 51 2.17 15.14 -3.45
N PRO A 52 1.00 15.82 -3.54
CA PRO A 52 0.06 15.91 -2.44
C PRO A 52 -0.59 14.56 -2.13
N THR A 53 -1.15 14.43 -0.93
CA THR A 53 -2.05 13.31 -0.62
C THR A 53 -3.48 13.64 -1.03
N LEU A 54 -4.28 12.62 -1.33
CA LEU A 54 -5.74 12.82 -1.48
C LEU A 54 -6.38 13.31 -0.18
N ALA A 55 -5.82 12.96 0.98
CA ALA A 55 -6.29 13.42 2.29
C ALA A 55 -6.17 14.94 2.47
N GLU A 56 -5.26 15.62 1.77
CA GLU A 56 -5.14 17.09 1.80
C GLU A 56 -6.35 17.78 1.15
N THR A 57 -7.01 17.12 0.20
CA THR A 57 -8.23 17.61 -0.47
C THR A 57 -9.50 16.98 0.09
N PHE A 58 -9.44 15.71 0.46
CA PHE A 58 -10.56 14.93 0.99
C PHE A 58 -10.21 14.43 2.40
N PRO A 59 -10.51 15.19 3.46
CA PRO A 59 -10.18 14.79 4.83
C PRO A 59 -10.74 13.39 5.18
N GLY A 60 -9.86 12.55 5.76
CA GLY A 60 -10.21 11.16 6.10
C GLY A 60 -10.00 10.14 4.96
N PHE A 61 -9.55 10.59 3.78
CA PHE A 61 -9.19 9.66 2.72
C PHE A 61 -7.95 8.85 3.10
N ASP A 62 -8.07 7.52 3.05
CA ASP A 62 -6.99 6.57 3.24
C ASP A 62 -7.28 5.30 2.44
N ALA A 63 -6.49 5.03 1.42
CA ALA A 63 -6.61 3.88 0.54
C ALA A 63 -5.23 3.32 0.16
N ALA A 64 -4.33 3.25 1.12
CA ALA A 64 -3.01 2.68 0.90
C ALA A 64 -3.07 1.15 0.76
N THR A 65 -2.26 0.59 -0.14
CA THR A 65 -2.02 -0.85 -0.21
C THR A 65 -1.10 -1.28 0.93
N TRP A 66 -1.40 -2.41 1.54
CA TRP A 66 -0.59 -2.96 2.63
C TRP A 66 -0.32 -4.45 2.43
N PHE A 67 0.75 -4.93 3.03
CA PHE A 67 1.15 -6.33 3.02
C PHE A 67 1.33 -6.81 4.45
N VAL A 68 0.87 -8.02 4.74
CA VAL A 68 1.01 -8.67 6.05
C VAL A 68 1.53 -10.08 5.91
N LEU A 69 2.30 -10.52 6.89
CA LEU A 69 2.65 -11.93 7.06
C LEU A 69 1.57 -12.59 7.91
N VAL A 70 1.02 -13.70 7.41
CA VAL A 70 -0.03 -14.44 8.11
C VAL A 70 0.42 -15.87 8.43
N ALA A 71 -0.17 -16.44 9.46
CA ALA A 71 0.03 -17.84 9.85
C ALA A 71 -1.31 -18.58 9.85
N PRO A 72 -1.32 -19.91 9.65
CA PRO A 72 -2.52 -20.72 9.76
C PRO A 72 -3.18 -20.62 11.15
N THR A 73 -4.51 -20.80 11.19
CA THR A 73 -5.23 -20.89 12.46
C THR A 73 -4.70 -22.04 13.31
N GLY A 74 -4.49 -21.80 14.61
CA GLY A 74 -3.93 -22.78 15.53
C GLY A 74 -2.40 -22.78 15.61
N THR A 75 -1.71 -21.89 14.89
CA THR A 75 -0.26 -21.70 15.11
C THR A 75 -0.01 -21.26 16.55
N PRO A 76 0.94 -21.93 17.27
CA PRO A 76 1.24 -21.58 18.66
C PRO A 76 1.59 -20.10 18.84
N PRO A 77 1.05 -19.42 19.87
CA PRO A 77 1.32 -17.98 20.09
C PRO A 77 2.80 -17.64 20.20
N GLU A 78 3.61 -18.50 20.81
CA GLU A 78 5.06 -18.31 20.93
C GLU A 78 5.76 -18.29 19.56
N ALA A 79 5.28 -19.08 18.60
CA ALA A 79 5.82 -19.07 17.24
C ALA A 79 5.48 -17.74 16.54
N ILE A 80 4.24 -17.26 16.68
CA ILE A 80 3.79 -15.98 16.12
C ILE A 80 4.61 -14.84 16.72
N MET A 81 4.77 -14.80 18.04
CA MET A 81 5.54 -13.76 18.74
C MET A 81 7.01 -13.78 18.34
N ARG A 82 7.61 -14.97 18.18
CA ARG A 82 8.99 -15.11 17.72
C ARG A 82 9.17 -14.57 16.30
N VAL A 83 8.29 -14.93 15.38
CA VAL A 83 8.34 -14.43 14.00
C VAL A 83 8.15 -12.90 13.98
N ASN A 84 7.18 -12.36 14.72
CA ASN A 84 6.98 -10.91 14.82
C ASN A 84 8.23 -10.18 15.34
N ALA A 85 8.88 -10.72 16.37
CA ALA A 85 10.11 -10.15 16.92
C ALA A 85 11.28 -10.16 15.91
N GLU A 86 11.45 -11.25 15.15
CA GLU A 86 12.51 -11.32 14.13
C GLU A 86 12.20 -10.41 12.92
N VAL A 87 10.94 -10.32 12.48
CA VAL A 87 10.52 -9.40 11.43
C VAL A 87 10.80 -7.95 11.86
N LYS A 88 10.49 -7.56 13.10
CA LYS A 88 10.82 -6.22 13.61
C LYS A 88 12.30 -5.89 13.52
N LYS A 89 13.18 -6.84 13.84
CA LYS A 89 14.63 -6.65 13.71
C LYS A 89 15.05 -6.44 12.25
N ILE A 90 14.49 -7.23 11.32
CA ILE A 90 14.79 -7.15 9.89
C ILE A 90 14.35 -5.80 9.32
N VAL A 91 13.10 -5.38 9.58
CA VAL A 91 12.55 -4.14 9.03
C VAL A 91 13.19 -2.88 9.61
N ALA A 92 13.89 -2.99 10.74
CA ALA A 92 14.66 -1.90 11.33
C ALA A 92 16.09 -1.77 10.75
N THR A 93 16.54 -2.71 9.91
CA THR A 93 17.88 -2.63 9.31
C THR A 93 17.95 -1.55 8.24
N GLN A 94 19.10 -0.89 8.12
CA GLN A 94 19.32 0.16 7.11
C GLN A 94 19.11 -0.35 5.67
N ASP A 95 19.58 -1.57 5.38
CA ASP A 95 19.41 -2.18 4.05
C ASP A 95 17.91 -2.34 3.70
N TYR A 96 17.11 -2.82 4.65
CA TYR A 96 15.68 -2.96 4.46
C TYR A 96 14.98 -1.61 4.27
N LEU A 97 15.30 -0.62 5.10
CA LEU A 97 14.73 0.72 5.01
C LEU A 97 15.05 1.38 3.67
N GLN A 98 16.31 1.34 3.22
CA GLN A 98 16.71 1.88 1.93
C GLN A 98 16.01 1.19 0.76
N ARG A 99 15.85 -0.13 0.82
CA ARG A 99 15.16 -0.88 -0.22
C ARG A 99 13.67 -0.55 -0.29
N PHE A 100 13.01 -0.38 0.87
CA PHE A 100 11.62 0.03 0.93
C PHE A 100 11.41 1.46 0.41
N GLU A 101 12.29 2.38 0.76
CA GLU A 101 12.28 3.75 0.24
C GLU A 101 12.44 3.78 -1.30
N GLN A 102 13.37 2.99 -1.85
CA GLN A 102 13.53 2.86 -3.30
C GLN A 102 12.26 2.36 -3.99
N LEU A 103 11.51 1.48 -3.34
CA LEU A 103 10.23 0.98 -3.82
C LEU A 103 9.06 1.93 -3.56
N GLY A 104 9.28 3.05 -2.86
CA GLY A 104 8.22 3.96 -2.44
C GLY A 104 7.28 3.35 -1.40
N MET A 105 7.76 2.38 -0.62
CA MET A 105 7.01 1.72 0.45
C MET A 105 7.42 2.27 1.81
N ILE A 106 6.49 2.26 2.76
CA ILE A 106 6.72 2.70 4.14
C ILE A 106 6.63 1.46 5.04
N PRO A 107 7.73 1.03 5.68
CA PRO A 107 7.69 -0.09 6.60
C PRO A 107 6.95 0.29 7.89
N ASP A 108 6.06 -0.57 8.34
CA ASP A 108 5.43 -0.48 9.65
C ASP A 108 6.22 -1.38 10.61
N GLN A 109 6.97 -0.75 11.53
CA GLN A 109 8.00 -1.45 12.31
C GLN A 109 7.52 -1.92 13.68
N ASP A 110 6.43 -1.34 14.22
CA ASP A 110 6.15 -1.43 15.66
C ASP A 110 4.91 -2.23 16.03
N ARG A 111 4.09 -2.64 15.08
CA ARG A 111 2.83 -3.32 15.41
C ARG A 111 3.03 -4.71 16.00
N THR A 112 2.27 -4.96 17.03
CA THR A 112 2.07 -6.31 17.60
C THR A 112 1.11 -7.13 16.72
N PRO A 113 1.10 -8.47 16.84
CA PRO A 113 0.13 -9.31 16.15
C PRO A 113 -1.34 -8.91 16.40
N ASP A 114 -1.67 -8.48 17.62
CA ASP A 114 -3.03 -8.05 17.97
C ASP A 114 -3.40 -6.73 17.29
N GLU A 115 -2.48 -5.77 17.22
CA GLU A 115 -2.68 -4.51 16.50
C GLU A 115 -2.81 -4.73 14.99
N ILE A 116 -2.05 -5.68 14.41
CA ILE A 116 -2.19 -6.10 13.00
C ILE A 116 -3.58 -6.70 12.77
N ASN A 117 -4.04 -7.60 13.64
CA ASN A 117 -5.37 -8.20 13.56
C ASN A 117 -6.48 -7.15 13.68
N ALA A 118 -6.35 -6.18 14.58
CA ALA A 118 -7.30 -5.07 14.73
C ALA A 118 -7.33 -4.20 13.47
N TYR A 119 -6.18 -3.91 12.90
CA TYR A 119 -6.06 -3.16 11.65
C TYR A 119 -6.76 -3.88 10.49
N ILE A 120 -6.50 -5.20 10.30
CA ILE A 120 -7.15 -5.99 9.25
C ILE A 120 -8.67 -5.97 9.40
N LYS A 121 -9.20 -6.13 10.62
CA LYS A 121 -10.64 -6.07 10.89
C LYS A 121 -11.22 -4.69 10.53
N ALA A 122 -10.52 -3.62 10.86
CA ALA A 122 -10.94 -2.26 10.51
C ALA A 122 -10.95 -2.03 9.00
N GLU A 123 -9.92 -2.51 8.29
CA GLU A 123 -9.86 -2.43 6.81
C GLU A 123 -10.98 -3.23 6.16
N ILE A 124 -11.28 -4.45 6.64
CA ILE A 124 -12.40 -5.25 6.13
C ILE A 124 -13.72 -4.48 6.29
N ALA A 125 -13.97 -3.89 7.46
CA ALA A 125 -15.20 -3.13 7.71
C ALA A 125 -15.27 -1.86 6.82
N LYS A 126 -14.17 -1.13 6.67
CA LYS A 126 -14.06 0.05 5.79
C LYS A 126 -14.39 -0.31 4.35
N TRP A 127 -13.72 -1.32 3.80
CA TRP A 127 -13.91 -1.69 2.40
C TRP A 127 -15.26 -2.34 2.13
N ALA A 128 -15.83 -3.10 3.08
CA ALA A 128 -17.19 -3.61 2.97
C ALA A 128 -18.21 -2.48 2.80
N LYS A 129 -18.04 -1.39 3.57
CA LYS A 129 -18.88 -0.20 3.42
C LYS A 129 -18.69 0.47 2.06
N VAL A 130 -17.45 0.69 1.62
CA VAL A 130 -17.14 1.33 0.33
C VAL A 130 -17.73 0.52 -0.83
N ILE A 131 -17.53 -0.82 -0.84
CA ILE A 131 -18.06 -1.72 -1.86
C ILE A 131 -19.58 -1.62 -1.93
N LYS A 132 -20.23 -1.63 -0.77
CA LYS A 132 -21.71 -1.50 -0.69
C LYS A 132 -22.20 -0.16 -1.19
N ASP A 133 -21.61 0.93 -0.73
CA ASP A 133 -22.03 2.31 -1.05
C ASP A 133 -21.79 2.64 -2.54
N ALA A 134 -20.76 2.07 -3.14
CA ALA A 134 -20.42 2.26 -4.56
C ALA A 134 -21.05 1.21 -5.50
N ASP A 135 -21.90 0.30 -4.99
CA ASP A 135 -22.51 -0.81 -5.76
C ASP A 135 -21.50 -1.60 -6.61
N VAL A 136 -20.30 -1.82 -6.07
CA VAL A 136 -19.24 -2.57 -6.76
C VAL A 136 -19.63 -4.05 -6.80
N LYS A 137 -19.81 -4.58 -8.02
CA LYS A 137 -20.07 -6.01 -8.24
C LYS A 137 -18.77 -6.75 -8.50
N PRO A 138 -18.64 -8.02 -8.03
CA PRO A 138 -17.50 -8.87 -8.40
C PRO A 138 -17.40 -8.94 -9.93
N ALA A 139 -16.18 -8.88 -10.44
CA ALA A 139 -15.92 -9.20 -11.85
C ALA A 139 -16.00 -10.72 -12.02
N ASP A 140 -16.74 -11.18 -13.03
CA ASP A 140 -16.80 -12.59 -13.46
C ASP A 140 -15.44 -13.09 -13.96
#